data_a775e0d61809ad00567ceffdb77ad93e
#
_entry.id   a775e0d61809ad00567ceffdb77ad93e
#
_cell.length_a   1.000
_cell.length_b   1.000
_cell.length_c   1.000
_cell.angle_alpha   90.00
_cell.angle_beta   90.00
_cell.angle_gamma   90.00
#
_symmetry.space_group_name_H-M   'P 1'
#
loop_
_entity.id
_entity.type
_entity.pdbx_description
1 polymer ?
#
loop_
_entity_poly.entity_id
_entity_poly.type
_entity_poly.pdbx_seq_one_letter_code
_entity_poly.pdbx_strand_id
1 'polypeptide(L)'
;DAISWDAPKIASELLLDSYCKMTFEKELPNGDIPANYLCFNDYKKEIRNTKPSGYNFLNEEYLPKFTFKTTEFKDLYDEICKSENGFEKEIIHKKFDGGRIKISYGSGGLHTVHKNEEYVSTSNITIWTSDVASLYPSLLENYKFINPLIYEVLDIYSEKKKERIIAKQEKNTVVNETLKLVLNATTGLLDNTYSWLYSPGPIMALRLTGQLILTRLLEECNIHSF
;
A
#
# COMPACT_ATOMS: atom_id res chain seq x y z
N ASP A 1 10.76 8.36 -25.91
CA ASP A 1 9.42 7.84 -26.26
C ASP A 1 8.55 7.49 -25.05
N ALA A 2 8.57 8.32 -24.01
CA ALA A 2 7.73 8.14 -22.81
C ALA A 2 6.22 8.33 -23.09
N ILE A 3 5.86 8.88 -24.24
CA ILE A 3 4.45 9.14 -24.62
C ILE A 3 3.62 7.85 -24.74
N SER A 4 4.26 6.69 -24.99
CA SER A 4 3.58 5.40 -25.07
C SER A 4 3.55 4.60 -23.76
N TRP A 5 4.04 5.18 -22.66
CA TRP A 5 4.13 4.47 -21.39
C TRP A 5 2.84 4.62 -20.58
N ASP A 6 2.41 3.54 -19.98
CA ASP A 6 1.35 3.53 -18.98
C ASP A 6 1.86 4.01 -17.60
N ALA A 7 0.96 4.30 -16.68
CA ALA A 7 1.30 4.80 -15.36
C ALA A 7 2.25 3.88 -14.56
N PRO A 8 2.10 2.54 -14.54
CA PRO A 8 3.04 1.64 -13.91
C PRO A 8 4.45 1.74 -14.49
N LYS A 9 4.59 1.83 -15.80
CA LYS A 9 5.89 1.95 -16.45
C LYS A 9 6.57 3.28 -16.14
N ILE A 10 5.81 4.38 -16.16
CA ILE A 10 6.32 5.70 -15.77
C ILE A 10 6.78 5.69 -14.31
N ALA A 11 5.97 5.14 -13.40
CA ALA A 11 6.31 5.03 -11.98
C ALA A 11 7.57 4.18 -11.76
N SER A 12 7.65 3.01 -12.42
CA SER A 12 8.82 2.13 -12.34
C SER A 12 10.11 2.81 -12.78
N GLU A 13 10.09 3.48 -13.93
CA GLU A 13 11.30 4.15 -14.45
C GLU A 13 11.70 5.38 -13.65
N LEU A 14 10.72 6.16 -13.17
CA LEU A 14 10.99 7.34 -12.33
C LEU A 14 11.65 6.93 -11.01
N LEU A 15 11.10 5.92 -10.34
CA LEU A 15 11.66 5.43 -9.08
C LEU A 15 13.02 4.76 -9.30
N LEU A 16 13.17 3.95 -10.35
CA LEU A 16 14.43 3.30 -10.67
C LEU A 16 15.54 4.31 -10.99
N ASP A 17 15.25 5.31 -11.80
CA ASP A 17 16.21 6.35 -12.17
C ASP A 17 16.66 7.15 -10.95
N SER A 18 15.73 7.55 -10.11
CA SER A 18 16.02 8.30 -8.88
C SER A 18 16.80 7.44 -7.87
N TYR A 19 16.40 6.18 -7.68
CA TYR A 19 17.07 5.23 -6.81
C TYR A 19 18.52 4.98 -7.25
N CYS A 20 18.72 4.70 -8.54
CA CYS A 20 20.06 4.47 -9.08
C CYS A 20 20.95 5.70 -8.98
N LYS A 21 20.44 6.90 -9.21
CA LYS A 21 21.21 8.14 -9.01
C LYS A 21 21.67 8.28 -7.57
N MET A 22 20.75 8.10 -6.62
CA MET A 22 21.04 8.22 -5.19
C MET A 22 22.04 7.18 -4.71
N THR A 23 21.90 5.92 -5.12
CA THR A 23 22.77 4.82 -4.66
C THR A 23 24.11 4.82 -5.39
N PHE A 24 24.12 5.11 -6.69
CA PHE A 24 25.34 5.21 -7.48
C PHE A 24 26.27 6.32 -6.96
N GLU A 25 25.72 7.48 -6.59
CA GLU A 25 26.47 8.57 -5.98
C GLU A 25 27.03 8.20 -4.60
N LYS A 26 26.32 7.41 -3.81
CA LYS A 26 26.80 6.92 -2.51
C LYS A 26 27.93 5.89 -2.63
N GLU A 27 27.90 5.03 -3.64
CA GLU A 27 28.90 4.01 -3.89
C GLU A 27 30.20 4.60 -4.50
N LEU A 28 30.19 5.86 -4.92
CA LEU A 28 31.32 6.58 -5.50
C LEU A 28 31.83 7.72 -4.59
N PRO A 29 32.16 7.48 -3.32
CA PRO A 29 32.53 8.55 -2.39
C PRO A 29 33.77 9.33 -2.85
N ASN A 30 34.61 8.78 -3.77
CA ASN A 30 35.80 9.41 -4.33
C ASN A 30 35.72 9.64 -5.84
N GLY A 31 34.55 9.45 -6.47
CA GLY A 31 34.41 9.57 -7.92
C GLY A 31 34.88 8.37 -8.73
N ASP A 32 35.32 7.29 -8.06
CA ASP A 32 35.77 6.07 -8.72
C ASP A 32 34.57 5.15 -9.03
N ILE A 33 34.34 4.84 -10.32
CA ILE A 33 33.34 3.88 -10.74
C ILE A 33 33.77 2.48 -10.30
N PRO A 34 32.94 1.71 -9.55
CA PRO A 34 33.27 0.35 -9.21
C PRO A 34 33.66 -0.46 -10.47
N ALA A 35 34.68 -1.28 -10.36
CA ALA A 35 35.25 -2.00 -11.52
C ALA A 35 34.26 -2.91 -12.27
N ASN A 36 33.13 -3.25 -11.65
CA ASN A 36 32.05 -4.04 -12.22
C ASN A 36 30.98 -3.19 -12.94
N TYR A 37 31.02 -1.85 -12.84
CA TYR A 37 30.09 -0.97 -13.54
C TYR A 37 30.85 -0.10 -14.54
N LEU A 38 30.57 -0.30 -15.83
CA LEU A 38 31.17 0.49 -16.89
C LEU A 38 30.51 1.87 -17.01
N CYS A 39 29.25 1.98 -16.62
CA CYS A 39 28.51 3.24 -16.61
C CYS A 39 27.20 3.12 -15.79
N PHE A 40 26.57 4.27 -15.54
CA PHE A 40 25.28 4.36 -14.84
C PHE A 40 24.19 3.48 -15.47
N ASN A 41 24.18 3.34 -16.79
CA ASN A 41 23.18 2.52 -17.47
C ASN A 41 23.34 1.02 -17.18
N ASP A 42 24.56 0.52 -17.00
CA ASP A 42 24.82 -0.86 -16.60
C ASP A 42 24.37 -1.13 -15.19
N TYR A 43 24.66 -0.21 -14.26
CA TYR A 43 24.15 -0.26 -12.89
C TYR A 43 22.62 -0.28 -12.84
N LYS A 44 21.97 0.62 -13.57
CA LYS A 44 20.52 0.68 -13.69
C LYS A 44 19.91 -0.63 -14.23
N LYS A 45 20.59 -1.27 -15.21
CA LYS A 45 20.18 -2.55 -15.76
C LYS A 45 20.32 -3.69 -14.74
N GLU A 46 21.37 -3.68 -13.95
CA GLU A 46 21.59 -4.66 -12.89
C GLU A 46 20.51 -4.55 -11.81
N ILE A 47 20.25 -3.35 -11.28
CA ILE A 47 19.16 -3.13 -10.31
C ILE A 47 17.81 -3.60 -10.87
N ARG A 48 17.50 -3.27 -12.13
CA ARG A 48 16.25 -3.71 -12.78
C ARG A 48 16.11 -5.24 -12.81
N ASN A 49 17.20 -5.96 -12.95
CA ASN A 49 17.22 -7.42 -13.06
C ASN A 49 17.38 -8.11 -11.70
N THR A 50 17.75 -7.38 -10.65
CA THR A 50 17.86 -7.91 -9.29
C THR A 50 16.47 -8.16 -8.75
N LYS A 51 16.10 -9.44 -8.63
CA LYS A 51 14.86 -9.84 -7.98
C LYS A 51 15.14 -10.22 -6.56
N PRO A 52 14.34 -9.74 -5.59
CA PRO A 52 14.45 -10.22 -4.24
C PRO A 52 14.13 -11.70 -4.21
N SER A 53 15.12 -12.52 -3.83
CA SER A 53 14.92 -13.92 -3.55
C SER A 53 14.43 -14.10 -2.12
N GLY A 54 13.41 -14.93 -1.92
CA GLY A 54 13.06 -15.46 -0.60
C GLY A 54 12.00 -14.71 0.20
N TYR A 55 11.37 -13.68 -0.31
CA TYR A 55 10.22 -13.04 0.36
C TYR A 55 8.92 -13.71 -0.09
N ASN A 56 8.72 -14.93 0.36
CA ASN A 56 7.47 -15.63 0.18
C ASN A 56 6.56 -15.31 1.37
N PHE A 57 5.50 -14.52 1.10
CA PHE A 57 4.28 -14.42 1.88
C PHE A 57 4.32 -13.68 3.23
N LEU A 58 3.10 -13.49 3.73
CA LEU A 58 2.78 -12.84 4.97
C LEU A 58 3.53 -13.53 6.12
N ASN A 59 4.40 -12.79 6.79
CA ASN A 59 5.03 -13.20 8.01
C ASN A 59 4.46 -12.32 9.13
N GLU A 60 4.28 -12.85 10.33
CA GLU A 60 3.87 -12.07 11.52
C GLU A 60 4.73 -10.81 11.73
N GLU A 61 5.98 -10.83 11.28
CA GLU A 61 6.91 -9.70 11.37
C GLU A 61 6.48 -8.49 10.53
N TYR A 62 5.69 -8.69 9.46
CA TYR A 62 5.21 -7.59 8.61
C TYR A 62 3.92 -6.97 9.11
N LEU A 63 3.10 -7.71 9.84
CA LEU A 63 1.82 -7.20 10.32
C LEU A 63 1.99 -6.37 11.58
N PRO A 64 1.48 -5.12 11.61
CA PRO A 64 1.38 -4.36 12.85
C PRO A 64 0.49 -5.08 13.86
N LYS A 65 0.83 -4.96 15.13
CA LYS A 65 0.03 -5.54 16.22
C LYS A 65 -1.28 -4.78 16.37
N PHE A 66 -2.39 -5.50 16.23
CA PHE A 66 -3.74 -4.98 16.47
C PHE A 66 -4.34 -5.63 17.71
N THR A 67 -5.15 -4.85 18.42
CA THR A 67 -5.97 -5.33 19.54
C THR A 67 -7.42 -5.00 19.23
N PHE A 68 -8.28 -6.01 19.29
CA PHE A 68 -9.72 -5.88 19.10
C PHE A 68 -10.45 -6.15 20.40
N LYS A 69 -11.65 -5.61 20.57
CA LYS A 69 -12.50 -5.78 21.75
C LYS A 69 -13.42 -7.00 21.62
N THR A 70 -13.97 -7.18 20.42
CA THR A 70 -14.87 -8.29 20.10
C THR A 70 -14.12 -9.58 19.81
N THR A 71 -14.68 -10.71 20.22
CA THR A 71 -14.10 -12.04 19.97
C THR A 71 -13.99 -12.32 18.46
N GLU A 72 -15.02 -11.95 17.69
CA GLU A 72 -15.06 -12.12 16.24
C GLU A 72 -13.85 -11.50 15.52
N PHE A 73 -13.47 -10.27 15.88
CA PHE A 73 -12.34 -9.59 15.26
C PHE A 73 -10.99 -10.02 15.85
N LYS A 74 -10.95 -10.50 17.10
CA LYS A 74 -9.76 -11.17 17.65
C LYS A 74 -9.45 -12.44 16.87
N ASP A 75 -10.44 -13.31 16.69
CA ASP A 75 -10.29 -14.57 15.98
C ASP A 75 -9.89 -14.32 14.51
N LEU A 76 -10.48 -13.30 13.86
CA LEU A 76 -10.10 -12.88 12.51
C LEU A 76 -8.61 -12.48 12.45
N TYR A 77 -8.15 -11.66 13.39
CA TYR A 77 -6.76 -11.21 13.44
C TYR A 77 -5.80 -12.38 13.67
N ASP A 78 -6.12 -13.27 14.61
CA ASP A 78 -5.32 -14.46 14.89
C ASP A 78 -5.23 -15.41 13.68
N GLU A 79 -6.29 -15.54 12.90
CA GLU A 79 -6.30 -16.31 11.65
C GLU A 79 -5.43 -15.65 10.58
N ILE A 80 -5.51 -14.32 10.44
CA ILE A 80 -4.66 -13.56 9.51
C ILE A 80 -3.18 -13.77 9.87
N CYS A 81 -2.81 -13.69 11.14
CA CYS A 81 -1.43 -13.88 11.61
C CYS A 81 -0.90 -15.30 11.35
N LYS A 82 -1.75 -16.30 11.32
CA LYS A 82 -1.39 -17.70 11.04
C LYS A 82 -1.35 -18.05 9.55
N SER A 83 -1.79 -17.14 8.68
CA SER A 83 -1.89 -17.39 7.25
C SER A 83 -0.54 -17.25 6.56
N GLU A 84 -0.07 -18.31 5.90
CA GLU A 84 1.23 -18.33 5.20
C GLU A 84 1.15 -17.87 3.73
N ASN A 85 0.01 -18.09 3.06
CA ASN A 85 -0.12 -17.98 1.60
C ASN A 85 -1.20 -17.00 1.11
N GLY A 86 -1.48 -15.99 1.91
CA GLY A 86 -2.58 -15.07 1.65
C GLY A 86 -3.80 -15.42 2.51
N PHE A 87 -4.74 -14.51 2.58
CA PHE A 87 -5.90 -14.62 3.45
C PHE A 87 -7.16 -14.23 2.70
N GLU A 88 -8.17 -15.08 2.75
CA GLU A 88 -9.51 -14.79 2.28
C GLU A 88 -10.52 -15.34 3.27
N LYS A 89 -11.38 -14.47 3.78
CA LYS A 89 -12.44 -14.85 4.73
C LYS A 89 -13.64 -13.94 4.59
N GLU A 90 -14.82 -14.52 4.79
CA GLU A 90 -16.06 -13.79 4.95
C GLU A 90 -16.54 -13.92 6.39
N ILE A 91 -16.92 -12.81 6.98
CA ILE A 91 -17.56 -12.77 8.29
C ILE A 91 -18.94 -12.10 8.20
N ILE A 92 -19.84 -12.45 9.11
CA ILE A 92 -21.14 -11.81 9.24
C ILE A 92 -21.08 -10.94 10.50
N HIS A 93 -21.08 -9.63 10.31
CA HIS A 93 -21.07 -8.66 11.39
C HIS A 93 -22.46 -8.10 11.65
N LYS A 94 -22.79 -7.82 12.91
CA LYS A 94 -24.07 -7.25 13.31
C LYS A 94 -24.05 -5.74 13.10
N LYS A 95 -25.04 -5.21 12.36
CA LYS A 95 -25.24 -3.76 12.18
C LYS A 95 -25.83 -3.14 13.44
N PHE A 96 -25.70 -1.82 13.58
CA PHE A 96 -26.28 -1.04 14.67
C PHE A 96 -27.81 -1.16 14.75
N ASP A 97 -28.50 -1.31 13.60
CA ASP A 97 -29.96 -1.48 13.51
C ASP A 97 -30.44 -2.92 13.83
N GLY A 98 -29.54 -3.80 14.27
CA GLY A 98 -29.81 -5.22 14.52
C GLY A 98 -29.75 -6.11 13.29
N GLY A 99 -29.59 -5.55 12.09
CA GLY A 99 -29.34 -6.29 10.85
C GLY A 99 -27.97 -6.97 10.83
N ARG A 100 -27.71 -7.72 9.77
CA ARG A 100 -26.43 -8.38 9.55
C ARG A 100 -25.81 -7.89 8.25
N ILE A 101 -24.49 -7.71 8.27
CA ILE A 101 -23.70 -7.37 7.09
C ILE A 101 -22.64 -8.43 6.87
N LYS A 102 -22.47 -8.85 5.63
CA LYS A 102 -21.37 -9.72 5.22
C LYS A 102 -20.17 -8.87 4.85
N ILE A 103 -19.04 -9.14 5.47
CA ILE A 103 -17.77 -8.47 5.22
C ILE A 103 -16.81 -9.51 4.67
N SER A 104 -16.21 -9.22 3.52
CA SER A 104 -15.22 -10.05 2.86
C SER A 104 -13.85 -9.42 3.02
N TYR A 105 -12.89 -10.21 3.47
CA TYR A 105 -11.47 -9.88 3.64
C TYR A 105 -10.66 -10.67 2.64
N GLY A 106 -9.60 -10.08 2.10
CA GLY A 106 -8.71 -10.83 1.21
C GLY A 106 -7.77 -9.96 0.38
N SER A 107 -7.09 -10.59 -0.57
CA SER A 107 -6.14 -9.93 -1.46
C SER A 107 -6.77 -8.80 -2.30
N GLY A 108 -8.06 -8.88 -2.56
CA GLY A 108 -8.82 -7.84 -3.27
C GLY A 108 -9.24 -6.64 -2.42
N GLY A 109 -9.03 -6.69 -1.11
CA GLY A 109 -9.42 -5.64 -0.17
C GLY A 109 -10.57 -6.05 0.76
N LEU A 110 -11.06 -5.07 1.52
CA LEU A 110 -12.23 -5.24 2.39
C LEU A 110 -13.48 -4.79 1.64
N HIS A 111 -14.45 -5.66 1.54
CA HIS A 111 -15.70 -5.39 0.86
C HIS A 111 -16.90 -5.74 1.74
N THR A 112 -17.92 -4.89 1.70
CA THR A 112 -19.23 -5.21 2.26
C THR A 112 -20.15 -5.64 1.15
N VAL A 113 -20.86 -6.76 1.35
CA VAL A 113 -21.80 -7.29 0.37
C VAL A 113 -23.18 -6.75 0.67
N HIS A 114 -23.53 -5.63 0.05
CA HIS A 114 -24.89 -5.09 0.04
C HIS A 114 -25.53 -5.36 -1.33
N LYS A 115 -26.73 -5.89 -1.32
CA LYS A 115 -27.54 -6.02 -2.54
C LYS A 115 -28.86 -5.32 -2.33
N ASN A 116 -29.14 -4.33 -3.18
CA ASN A 116 -30.43 -3.64 -3.22
C ASN A 116 -30.85 -3.00 -1.88
N GLU A 117 -29.89 -2.47 -1.13
CA GLU A 117 -30.15 -1.70 0.10
C GLU A 117 -30.01 -0.20 -0.20
N GLU A 118 -30.99 0.57 0.21
CA GLU A 118 -31.00 2.02 0.13
C GLU A 118 -31.03 2.60 1.55
N TYR A 119 -30.14 3.53 1.83
CA TYR A 119 -30.08 4.25 3.10
C TYR A 119 -30.37 5.73 2.86
N VAL A 120 -31.39 6.23 3.54
CA VAL A 120 -31.83 7.63 3.41
C VAL A 120 -31.71 8.34 4.75
N SER A 121 -31.10 9.51 4.74
CA SER A 121 -31.08 10.39 5.90
C SER A 121 -32.50 10.85 6.25
N THR A 122 -32.83 10.86 7.54
CA THR A 122 -34.09 11.33 8.08
C THR A 122 -33.82 12.42 9.13
N SER A 123 -34.87 12.97 9.74
CA SER A 123 -34.73 13.91 10.88
C SER A 123 -33.96 13.30 12.06
N ASN A 124 -33.94 11.97 12.19
CA ASN A 124 -33.34 11.24 13.30
C ASN A 124 -32.11 10.42 12.91
N ILE A 125 -31.80 10.31 11.60
CA ILE A 125 -30.69 9.51 11.09
C ILE A 125 -29.88 10.36 10.13
N THR A 126 -28.60 10.54 10.46
CA THR A 126 -27.63 11.21 9.59
C THR A 126 -26.65 10.18 9.03
N ILE A 127 -26.49 10.19 7.71
CA ILE A 127 -25.51 9.32 7.02
C ILE A 127 -24.22 10.11 6.82
N TRP A 128 -23.12 9.55 7.29
CA TRP A 128 -21.77 10.09 7.11
C TRP A 128 -20.97 9.18 6.20
N THR A 129 -20.27 9.77 5.26
CA THR A 129 -19.23 9.09 4.47
C THR A 129 -17.87 9.62 4.88
N SER A 130 -16.93 8.70 5.14
CA SER A 130 -15.55 9.05 5.46
C SER A 130 -14.61 8.30 4.52
N ASP A 131 -13.61 9.00 4.01
CA ASP A 131 -12.56 8.43 3.16
C ASP A 131 -11.20 8.69 3.77
N VAL A 132 -10.30 7.71 3.67
CA VAL A 132 -8.94 7.82 4.20
C VAL A 132 -8.03 8.36 3.11
N ALA A 133 -7.59 9.60 3.28
CA ALA A 133 -6.70 10.24 2.33
C ALA A 133 -5.36 9.48 2.22
N SER A 134 -5.05 8.99 1.02
CA SER A 134 -3.77 8.34 0.71
C SER A 134 -3.44 7.15 1.63
N LEU A 135 -4.42 6.28 1.91
CA LEU A 135 -4.26 5.15 2.84
C LEU A 135 -3.01 4.31 2.51
N TYR A 136 -2.93 3.72 1.33
CA TYR A 136 -1.82 2.86 0.92
C TYR A 136 -0.46 3.58 0.90
N PRO A 137 -0.34 4.78 0.32
CA PRO A 137 0.89 5.57 0.44
C PRO A 137 1.35 5.79 1.88
N SER A 138 0.44 6.10 2.78
CA SER A 138 0.77 6.32 4.20
C SER A 138 1.18 5.02 4.91
N LEU A 139 0.53 3.92 4.61
CA LEU A 139 0.91 2.60 5.14
C LEU A 139 2.29 2.17 4.64
N LEU A 140 2.55 2.36 3.35
CA LEU A 140 3.82 2.01 2.73
C LEU A 140 5.00 2.73 3.42
N GLU A 141 4.85 4.03 3.68
CA GLU A 141 5.88 4.83 4.36
C GLU A 141 6.04 4.47 5.83
N ASN A 142 4.92 4.43 6.58
CA ASN A 142 4.97 4.28 8.03
C ASN A 142 5.42 2.89 8.48
N TYR A 143 5.05 1.85 7.74
CA TYR A 143 5.39 0.46 8.07
C TYR A 143 6.47 -0.13 7.19
N LYS A 144 6.99 0.62 6.22
CA LYS A 144 8.04 0.20 5.28
C LYS A 144 7.68 -1.11 4.56
N PHE A 145 6.46 -1.19 4.04
CA PHE A 145 5.98 -2.38 3.32
C PHE A 145 6.63 -2.55 1.93
N ILE A 146 7.93 -2.69 1.92
CA ILE A 146 8.75 -2.92 0.75
C ILE A 146 9.91 -3.85 1.12
N ASN A 147 10.55 -4.45 0.13
CA ASN A 147 11.76 -5.25 0.34
C ASN A 147 12.85 -4.44 1.08
N PRO A 148 13.39 -4.96 2.20
CA PRO A 148 14.44 -4.28 2.95
C PRO A 148 15.68 -3.89 2.15
N LEU A 149 16.01 -4.63 1.10
CA LEU A 149 17.17 -4.34 0.23
C LEU A 149 17.04 -3.05 -0.57
N ILE A 150 15.84 -2.49 -0.66
CA ILE A 150 15.55 -1.26 -1.42
C ILE A 150 14.77 -0.25 -0.58
N TYR A 151 14.99 -0.21 0.74
CA TYR A 151 14.27 0.71 1.64
C TYR A 151 14.44 2.18 1.26
N GLU A 152 15.57 2.55 0.67
CA GLU A 152 15.85 3.92 0.24
C GLU A 152 14.89 4.43 -0.85
N VAL A 153 14.20 3.53 -1.56
CA VAL A 153 13.13 3.92 -2.48
C VAL A 153 12.01 4.67 -1.75
N LEU A 154 11.79 4.38 -0.47
CA LEU A 154 10.77 5.08 0.33
C LEU A 154 11.09 6.55 0.55
N ASP A 155 12.37 6.94 0.59
CA ASP A 155 12.77 8.34 0.69
C ASP A 155 12.32 9.10 -0.56
N ILE A 156 12.59 8.52 -1.74
CA ILE A 156 12.17 9.08 -3.03
C ILE A 156 10.64 9.14 -3.12
N TYR A 157 9.97 8.08 -2.68
CA TYR A 157 8.51 7.99 -2.63
C TYR A 157 7.91 9.10 -1.74
N SER A 158 8.49 9.31 -0.56
CA SER A 158 8.09 10.36 0.39
C SER A 158 8.29 11.76 -0.19
N GLU A 159 9.38 12.00 -0.92
CA GLU A 159 9.59 13.26 -1.63
C GLU A 159 8.50 13.50 -2.67
N LYS A 160 8.20 12.51 -3.50
CA LYS A 160 7.13 12.62 -4.51
C LYS A 160 5.75 12.82 -3.88
N LYS A 161 5.49 12.24 -2.72
CA LYS A 161 4.27 12.50 -1.96
C LYS A 161 4.20 13.94 -1.44
N LYS A 162 5.32 14.50 -0.94
CA LYS A 162 5.39 15.91 -0.52
C LYS A 162 5.19 16.86 -1.70
N GLU A 163 5.86 16.61 -2.83
CA GLU A 163 5.66 17.38 -4.07
C GLU A 163 4.19 17.40 -4.49
N ARG A 164 3.51 16.24 -4.43
CA ARG A 164 2.08 16.15 -4.72
C ARG A 164 1.23 17.00 -3.79
N ILE A 165 1.53 17.00 -2.49
CA ILE A 165 0.78 17.79 -1.50
C ILE A 165 0.94 19.28 -1.81
N ILE A 166 2.15 19.73 -2.12
CA ILE A 166 2.43 21.13 -2.52
C ILE A 166 1.66 21.47 -3.80
N ALA A 167 1.76 20.65 -4.84
CA ALA A 167 1.05 20.86 -6.09
C ALA A 167 -0.48 20.96 -5.90
N LYS A 168 -1.04 20.18 -4.97
CA LYS A 168 -2.46 20.27 -4.61
C LYS A 168 -2.79 21.61 -3.94
N GLN A 169 -1.93 22.09 -3.04
CA GLN A 169 -2.12 23.39 -2.36
C GLN A 169 -2.01 24.56 -3.35
N GLU A 170 -1.08 24.49 -4.28
CA GLU A 170 -0.86 25.47 -5.34
C GLU A 170 -1.86 25.38 -6.49
N LYS A 171 -2.82 24.42 -6.42
CA LYS A 171 -3.79 24.13 -7.47
C LYS A 171 -3.17 23.74 -8.82
N ASN A 172 -1.94 23.21 -8.81
CA ASN A 172 -1.31 22.63 -9.98
C ASN A 172 -1.89 21.24 -10.25
N THR A 173 -3.00 21.20 -10.96
CA THR A 173 -3.75 19.96 -11.22
C THR A 173 -2.95 18.93 -12.00
N VAL A 174 -2.13 19.37 -12.97
CA VAL A 174 -1.33 18.48 -13.81
C VAL A 174 -0.33 17.70 -12.96
N VAL A 175 0.47 18.38 -12.16
CA VAL A 175 1.46 17.74 -11.30
C VAL A 175 0.79 16.88 -10.23
N ASN A 176 -0.28 17.38 -9.59
CA ASN A 176 -1.03 16.61 -8.57
C ASN A 176 -1.57 15.29 -9.13
N GLU A 177 -2.25 15.30 -10.29
CA GLU A 177 -2.82 14.07 -10.86
C GLU A 177 -1.74 13.12 -11.39
N THR A 178 -0.68 13.65 -12.01
CA THR A 178 0.46 12.83 -12.44
C THR A 178 1.12 12.12 -11.26
N LEU A 179 1.46 12.84 -10.20
CA LEU A 179 2.08 12.23 -9.02
C LEU A 179 1.13 11.29 -8.28
N LYS A 180 -0.17 11.55 -8.27
CA LYS A 180 -1.17 10.62 -7.73
C LYS A 180 -1.15 9.28 -8.48
N LEU A 181 -1.08 9.32 -9.81
CA LEU A 181 -0.98 8.11 -10.62
C LEU A 181 0.33 7.35 -10.34
N VAL A 182 1.46 8.04 -10.25
CA VAL A 182 2.76 7.44 -9.93
C VAL A 182 2.75 6.75 -8.56
N LEU A 183 2.29 7.46 -7.53
CA LEU A 183 2.23 6.93 -6.16
C LEU A 183 1.29 5.72 -6.02
N ASN A 184 0.13 5.76 -6.69
CA ASN A 184 -0.80 4.64 -6.69
C ASN A 184 -0.27 3.44 -7.50
N ALA A 185 0.36 3.69 -8.66
CA ALA A 185 0.95 2.64 -9.47
C ALA A 185 2.08 1.90 -8.77
N THR A 186 2.80 2.55 -7.86
CA THR A 186 3.87 1.92 -7.06
C THR A 186 3.37 0.72 -6.28
N THR A 187 2.18 0.78 -5.68
CA THR A 187 1.62 -0.38 -4.95
C THR A 187 1.32 -1.56 -5.87
N GLY A 188 0.90 -1.31 -7.11
CA GLY A 188 0.75 -2.35 -8.12
C GLY A 188 2.09 -2.96 -8.57
N LEU A 189 3.15 -2.16 -8.60
CA LEU A 189 4.50 -2.63 -8.93
C LEU A 189 5.07 -3.56 -7.85
N LEU A 190 4.72 -3.37 -6.58
CA LEU A 190 5.11 -4.27 -5.48
C LEU A 190 4.50 -5.68 -5.62
N ASP A 191 3.38 -5.79 -6.30
CA ASP A 191 2.68 -7.06 -6.56
C ASP A 191 3.07 -7.71 -7.90
N ASN A 192 3.74 -6.98 -8.77
CA ASN A 192 4.09 -7.44 -10.10
C ASN A 192 5.41 -8.21 -10.10
N THR A 193 5.36 -9.51 -10.39
CA THR A 193 6.54 -10.42 -10.45
C THR A 193 7.63 -9.99 -11.42
N TYR A 194 7.31 -9.16 -12.41
CA TYR A 194 8.27 -8.62 -13.38
C TYR A 194 8.86 -7.27 -12.95
N SER A 195 8.34 -6.69 -11.88
CA SER A 195 8.84 -5.43 -11.34
C SER A 195 10.11 -5.65 -10.51
N TRP A 196 11.04 -4.72 -10.61
CA TRP A 196 12.20 -4.67 -9.71
C TRP A 196 11.82 -4.31 -8.27
N LEU A 197 10.60 -3.74 -8.06
CA LEU A 197 10.02 -3.44 -6.75
C LEU A 197 9.26 -4.64 -6.15
N TYR A 198 9.19 -5.78 -6.82
CA TYR A 198 8.39 -6.93 -6.38
C TYR A 198 8.63 -7.31 -4.92
N SER A 199 7.60 -7.24 -4.11
CA SER A 199 7.65 -7.44 -2.66
C SER A 199 6.37 -8.13 -2.17
N PRO A 200 6.17 -9.42 -2.44
CA PRO A 200 4.89 -10.11 -2.26
C PRO A 200 4.42 -10.16 -0.80
N GLY A 201 5.30 -10.43 0.15
CA GLY A 201 4.97 -10.42 1.58
C GLY A 201 4.56 -9.03 2.08
N PRO A 202 5.42 -8.01 1.90
CA PRO A 202 5.09 -6.64 2.28
C PRO A 202 3.82 -6.08 1.65
N ILE A 203 3.52 -6.35 0.37
CA ILE A 203 2.28 -5.85 -0.26
C ILE A 203 1.03 -6.52 0.30
N MET A 204 1.11 -7.81 0.64
CA MET A 204 0.03 -8.51 1.31
C MET A 204 -0.20 -7.92 2.71
N ALA A 205 0.87 -7.69 3.48
CA ALA A 205 0.80 -7.04 4.79
C ALA A 205 0.20 -5.63 4.71
N LEU A 206 0.55 -4.85 3.69
CA LEU A 206 -0.02 -3.54 3.45
C LEU A 206 -1.54 -3.62 3.24
N ARG A 207 -2.01 -4.53 2.39
CA ARG A 207 -3.44 -4.72 2.12
C ARG A 207 -4.21 -5.13 3.36
N LEU A 208 -3.71 -6.12 4.09
CA LEU A 208 -4.34 -6.62 5.32
C LEU A 208 -4.30 -5.56 6.44
N THR A 209 -3.21 -4.82 6.58
CA THR A 209 -3.13 -3.71 7.54
C THR A 209 -4.18 -2.66 7.25
N GLY A 210 -4.39 -2.28 5.99
CA GLY A 210 -5.46 -1.36 5.61
C GLY A 210 -6.83 -1.88 6.01
N GLN A 211 -7.11 -3.16 5.79
CA GLN A 211 -8.37 -3.81 6.17
C GLN A 211 -8.54 -3.86 7.69
N LEU A 212 -7.47 -4.19 8.43
CA LEU A 212 -7.51 -4.23 9.91
C LEU A 212 -7.73 -2.85 10.54
N ILE A 213 -7.18 -1.78 9.95
CA ILE A 213 -7.45 -0.40 10.37
C ILE A 213 -8.94 -0.07 10.20
N LEU A 214 -9.52 -0.41 9.04
CA LEU A 214 -10.94 -0.20 8.80
C LEU A 214 -11.82 -1.06 9.70
N THR A 215 -11.41 -2.30 9.99
CA THR A 215 -12.08 -3.18 10.96
C THR A 215 -12.05 -2.59 12.36
N ARG A 216 -10.90 -2.02 12.76
CA ARG A 216 -10.79 -1.35 14.07
C ARG A 216 -11.71 -0.12 14.14
N LEU A 217 -11.76 0.67 13.07
CA LEU A 217 -12.68 1.81 12.98
C LEU A 217 -14.14 1.36 13.10
N LEU A 218 -14.51 0.28 12.37
CA LEU A 218 -15.85 -0.30 12.46
C LEU A 218 -16.19 -0.74 13.89
N GLU A 219 -15.27 -1.40 14.57
CA GLU A 219 -15.46 -1.83 15.96
C GLU A 219 -15.68 -0.63 16.90
N GLU A 220 -14.92 0.44 16.77
CA GLU A 220 -15.09 1.65 17.56
C GLU A 220 -16.40 2.36 17.26
N CYS A 221 -16.79 2.47 15.99
CA CYS A 221 -18.08 3.06 15.60
C CYS A 221 -19.26 2.27 16.20
N ASN A 222 -19.19 0.94 16.21
CA ASN A 222 -20.25 0.11 16.79
C ASN A 222 -20.34 0.18 18.30
N ILE A 223 -19.24 0.48 19.00
CA ILE A 223 -19.21 0.61 20.45
C ILE A 223 -19.80 1.96 20.90
N HIS A 224 -19.65 2.99 20.08
CA HIS A 224 -20.12 4.34 20.40
C HIS A 224 -21.51 4.69 19.84
N SER A 225 -22.14 3.78 19.10
CA SER A 225 -23.48 3.97 18.55
C SER A 225 -24.60 3.48 19.48
N PHE A 226 -24.54 3.89 20.75
CA PHE A 226 -25.63 3.71 21.74
C PHE A 226 -26.13 5.04 22.23
#